data_81961632fc91076b06545946713f014b
#
_entry.id   81961632fc91076b06545946713f014b
#
_cell.length_a   1.000
_cell.length_b   1.000
_cell.length_c   1.000
_cell.angle_alpha   90.00
_cell.angle_beta   90.00
_cell.angle_gamma   90.00
#
_symmetry.space_group_name_H-M   'P 1'
#
loop_
_entity.id
_entity.type
_entity.pdbx_description
1 polymer ?
#
loop_
_entity_poly.entity_id
_entity_poly.type
_entity_poly.pdbx_seq_one_letter_code
_entity_poly.pdbx_strand_id
1 'polypeptide(L)'
;MKTCLIVDDSKVIRKVARHILETLDFQVDEAGDGREALTRCEAAMPDVVLLDWNMPVMSGMEFLKLLRQRGHEDQPKVVFCTTENDMAHIRAALEAGADEYVMKPFD
;
A
#
# COMPACT_ATOMS: atom_id res chain seq x y z
N MET A 1 2.42 12.59 -14.46
CA MET A 1 1.52 11.45 -14.20
C MET A 1 1.79 10.91 -12.81
N LYS A 2 0.75 10.68 -12.03
CA LYS A 2 0.90 10.15 -10.68
C LYS A 2 1.17 8.65 -10.70
N THR A 3 1.99 8.19 -9.78
CA THR A 3 2.37 6.78 -9.67
C THR A 3 1.76 6.15 -8.43
N CYS A 4 1.37 4.89 -8.56
CA CYS A 4 0.83 4.11 -7.46
C CYS A 4 1.52 2.76 -7.39
N LEU A 5 1.94 2.36 -6.19
CA LEU A 5 2.45 1.02 -5.94
C LEU A 5 1.35 0.22 -5.26
N ILE A 6 0.94 -0.89 -5.85
CA ILE A 6 -0.04 -1.80 -5.28
C ILE A 6 0.70 -2.91 -4.57
N VAL A 7 0.49 -3.04 -3.26
CA VAL A 7 1.17 -4.04 -2.42
C VAL A 7 0.14 -5.00 -1.85
N ASP A 8 0.08 -6.19 -2.40
CA ASP A 8 -0.89 -7.22 -2.01
C ASP A 8 -0.36 -8.57 -2.47
N ASP A 9 -0.47 -9.60 -1.66
CA ASP A 9 0.01 -10.94 -2.04
C ASP A 9 -0.92 -11.64 -3.02
N SER A 10 -2.13 -11.14 -3.21
CA SER A 10 -3.09 -11.68 -4.17
C SER A 10 -2.88 -11.09 -5.56
N LYS A 11 -2.48 -11.93 -6.49
CA LYS A 11 -2.30 -11.52 -7.88
C LYS A 11 -3.60 -11.00 -8.50
N VAL A 12 -4.73 -11.62 -8.13
CA VAL A 12 -6.06 -11.22 -8.63
C VAL A 12 -6.42 -9.83 -8.14
N ILE A 13 -6.20 -9.57 -6.86
CA ILE A 13 -6.48 -8.25 -6.27
C ILE A 13 -5.61 -7.19 -6.93
N ARG A 14 -4.31 -7.48 -7.12
CA ARG A 14 -3.43 -6.52 -7.80
C ARG A 14 -3.92 -6.21 -9.21
N LYS A 15 -4.40 -7.23 -9.93
CA LYS A 15 -4.89 -7.04 -11.30
C LYS A 15 -6.13 -6.16 -11.34
N VAL A 16 -7.08 -6.39 -10.43
CA VAL A 16 -8.29 -5.58 -10.32
C VAL A 16 -7.96 -4.14 -9.97
N ALA A 17 -7.11 -3.95 -8.96
CA ALA A 17 -6.71 -2.61 -8.52
C ALA A 17 -5.96 -1.86 -9.62
N ARG A 18 -5.05 -2.55 -10.33
CA ARG A 18 -4.33 -1.95 -11.46
C ARG A 18 -5.29 -1.44 -12.53
N HIS A 19 -6.28 -2.25 -12.89
CA HIS A 19 -7.25 -1.85 -13.91
C HIS A 19 -7.97 -0.56 -13.50
N ILE A 20 -8.46 -0.51 -12.26
CA ILE A 20 -9.15 0.67 -11.74
C ILE A 20 -8.24 1.90 -11.76
N LEU A 21 -7.01 1.75 -11.27
CA LEU A 21 -6.08 2.87 -11.17
C LEU A 21 -5.63 3.36 -12.54
N GLU A 22 -5.45 2.46 -13.49
CA GLU A 22 -5.08 2.85 -14.86
C GLU A 22 -6.20 3.63 -15.53
N THR A 23 -7.47 3.33 -15.22
CA THR A 23 -8.58 4.13 -15.75
C THR A 23 -8.59 5.54 -15.15
N LEU A 24 -7.92 5.74 -14.04
CA LEU A 24 -7.79 7.05 -13.38
C LEU A 24 -6.46 7.73 -13.73
N ASP A 25 -5.80 7.24 -14.77
CA ASP A 25 -4.54 7.78 -15.29
C ASP A 25 -3.35 7.66 -14.35
N PHE A 26 -3.36 6.68 -13.43
CA PHE A 26 -2.18 6.35 -12.65
C PHE A 26 -1.24 5.46 -13.44
N GLN A 27 0.05 5.68 -13.24
CA GLN A 27 1.07 4.74 -13.67
C GLN A 27 1.28 3.76 -12.49
N VAL A 28 1.10 2.47 -12.73
CA VAL A 28 1.01 1.47 -11.68
C VAL A 28 2.18 0.52 -11.68
N ASP A 29 2.71 0.24 -10.48
CA ASP A 29 3.67 -0.83 -10.23
C ASP A 29 3.09 -1.75 -9.16
N GLU A 30 3.65 -2.95 -8.97
CA GLU A 30 3.11 -3.95 -8.05
C GLU A 30 4.20 -4.59 -7.22
N ALA A 31 3.82 -5.01 -6.01
CA ALA A 31 4.67 -5.80 -5.12
C ALA A 31 3.80 -6.85 -4.42
N GLY A 32 4.35 -8.02 -4.21
CA GLY A 32 3.63 -9.13 -3.60
C GLY A 32 3.79 -9.25 -2.08
N ASP A 33 4.68 -8.47 -1.49
CA ASP A 33 4.90 -8.42 -0.04
C ASP A 33 5.57 -7.11 0.35
N GLY A 34 5.70 -6.90 1.66
CA GLY A 34 6.26 -5.64 2.18
C GLY A 34 7.73 -5.44 1.85
N ARG A 35 8.50 -6.53 1.75
CA ARG A 35 9.92 -6.44 1.42
C ARG A 35 10.14 -5.99 -0.02
N GLU A 36 9.39 -6.59 -0.94
CA GLU A 36 9.45 -6.18 -2.34
C GLU A 36 9.00 -4.73 -2.47
N ALA A 37 7.98 -4.34 -1.70
CA ALA A 37 7.48 -2.96 -1.70
C ALA A 37 8.56 -1.97 -1.27
N LEU A 38 9.33 -2.30 -0.23
CA LEU A 38 10.44 -1.43 0.20
C LEU A 38 11.48 -1.29 -0.91
N THR A 39 11.83 -2.39 -1.56
CA THR A 39 12.80 -2.37 -2.66
C THR A 39 12.31 -1.46 -3.79
N ARG A 40 11.03 -1.56 -4.13
CA ARG A 40 10.42 -0.71 -5.16
C ARG A 40 10.46 0.77 -4.78
N CYS A 41 10.13 1.09 -3.52
CA CYS A 41 10.15 2.46 -3.03
C CYS A 41 11.57 3.03 -3.01
N GLU A 42 12.57 2.20 -2.71
CA GLU A 42 13.97 2.64 -2.74
C GLU A 42 14.43 2.97 -4.17
N ALA A 43 13.93 2.22 -5.15
CA ALA A 43 14.27 2.48 -6.55
C ALA A 43 13.55 3.73 -7.07
N ALA A 44 12.27 3.90 -6.74
CA ALA A 44 11.48 5.06 -7.15
C ALA A 44 10.31 5.21 -6.19
N MET A 45 10.30 6.30 -5.42
CA MET A 45 9.24 6.55 -4.44
C MET A 45 7.93 6.88 -5.17
N PRO A 46 6.86 6.09 -4.94
CA PRO A 46 5.57 6.37 -5.59
C PRO A 46 4.86 7.54 -4.92
N ASP A 47 3.85 8.07 -5.60
CA ASP A 47 2.99 9.10 -5.00
C ASP A 47 2.00 8.49 -4.01
N VAL A 48 1.51 7.28 -4.32
CA VAL A 48 0.50 6.58 -3.52
C VAL A 48 0.91 5.11 -3.37
N VAL A 49 0.72 4.55 -2.18
CA VAL A 49 0.84 3.11 -1.94
C VAL A 49 -0.52 2.58 -1.51
N LEU A 50 -1.02 1.60 -2.25
CA LEU A 50 -2.23 0.86 -1.88
C LEU A 50 -1.75 -0.43 -1.22
N LEU A 51 -2.03 -0.61 0.07
CA LEU A 51 -1.33 -1.56 0.92
C LEU A 51 -2.27 -2.53 1.62
N ASP A 52 -2.03 -3.83 1.44
CA ASP A 52 -2.74 -4.85 2.21
C ASP A 52 -2.02 -5.07 3.56
N TRP A 53 -2.75 -5.56 4.55
CA TRP A 53 -2.21 -5.81 5.88
C TRP A 53 -1.52 -7.15 5.99
N ASN A 54 -2.23 -8.22 5.62
CA ASN A 54 -1.73 -9.59 5.80
C ASN A 54 -1.01 -10.08 4.56
N MET A 55 0.32 -10.15 4.66
CA MET A 55 1.17 -10.61 3.55
C MET A 55 2.31 -11.47 4.11
N PRO A 56 2.84 -12.40 3.31
CA PRO A 56 4.00 -13.18 3.73
C PRO A 56 5.26 -12.31 3.76
N VAL A 57 6.30 -12.79 4.39
CA VAL A 57 7.64 -12.19 4.48
C VAL A 57 7.64 -10.90 5.32
N MET A 58 6.86 -9.92 4.95
CA MET A 58 6.73 -8.66 5.69
C MET A 58 5.29 -8.15 5.54
N SER A 59 4.62 -7.92 6.66
CA SER A 59 3.25 -7.42 6.66
C SER A 59 3.18 -5.96 6.20
N GLY A 60 1.96 -5.52 5.88
CA GLY A 60 1.75 -4.13 5.50
C GLY A 60 2.10 -3.16 6.61
N MET A 61 1.80 -3.52 7.86
CA MET A 61 2.11 -2.67 9.02
C MET A 61 3.62 -2.52 9.21
N GLU A 62 4.36 -3.61 9.07
CA GLU A 62 5.83 -3.57 9.17
C GLU A 62 6.42 -2.69 8.07
N PHE A 63 5.92 -2.86 6.84
CA PHE A 63 6.35 -2.03 5.71
C PHE A 63 6.08 -0.55 5.99
N LEU A 64 4.87 -0.21 6.44
CA LEU A 64 4.50 1.18 6.71
C LEU A 64 5.42 1.81 7.75
N LYS A 65 5.68 1.10 8.85
CA LYS A 65 6.56 1.61 9.91
C LYS A 65 7.96 1.88 9.38
N LEU A 66 8.51 0.95 8.60
CA LEU A 66 9.84 1.13 8.02
C LEU A 66 9.88 2.27 7.02
N LEU A 67 8.84 2.40 6.20
CA LEU A 67 8.73 3.47 5.22
C LEU A 67 8.72 4.85 5.91
N ARG A 68 7.91 5.00 6.95
CA ARG A 68 7.81 6.28 7.69
C ARG A 68 9.09 6.61 8.46
N GLN A 69 9.82 5.61 8.95
CA GLN A 69 11.08 5.82 9.66
C GLN A 69 12.17 6.37 8.76
N ARG A 70 12.08 6.22 7.45
CA ARG A 70 13.10 6.73 6.52
C ARG A 70 13.14 8.25 6.46
N GLY A 71 12.05 8.92 6.84
CA GLY A 71 12.05 10.36 7.01
C GLY A 71 12.27 11.18 5.74
N HIS A 72 12.00 10.62 4.58
CA HIS A 72 12.08 11.36 3.31
C HIS A 72 10.99 12.42 3.24
N GLU A 73 11.31 13.56 2.66
CA GLU A 73 10.34 14.63 2.46
C GLU A 73 9.21 14.21 1.50
N ASP A 74 9.54 13.35 0.53
CA ASP A 74 8.61 12.90 -0.49
C ASP A 74 7.91 11.59 -0.12
N GLN A 75 7.42 11.51 1.11
CA GLN A 75 6.69 10.31 1.56
C GLN A 75 5.39 10.15 0.78
N PRO A 76 5.06 8.93 0.35
CA PRO A 76 3.82 8.68 -0.37
C PRO A 76 2.61 8.73 0.55
N LYS A 77 1.45 8.95 -0.03
CA LYS A 77 0.18 8.66 0.64
C LYS A 77 0.04 7.16 0.74
N VAL A 78 -0.31 6.66 1.92
CA VAL A 78 -0.51 5.22 2.13
C VAL A 78 -1.97 4.97 2.44
N VAL A 79 -2.59 4.14 1.61
CA VAL A 79 -3.99 3.73 1.74
C VAL A 79 -4.00 2.24 2.05
N PHE A 80 -4.38 1.88 3.28
CA PHE A 80 -4.61 0.47 3.59
C PHE A 80 -5.87 -0.01 2.88
N CYS A 81 -5.78 -1.16 2.23
CA CYS A 81 -6.90 -1.79 1.54
C CYS A 81 -6.91 -3.26 1.95
N THR A 82 -7.78 -3.62 2.89
CA THR A 82 -7.70 -4.92 3.56
C THR A 82 -9.08 -5.39 4.03
N THR A 83 -9.17 -6.68 4.38
CA THR A 83 -10.36 -7.25 4.98
C THR A 83 -10.42 -7.03 6.50
N GLU A 84 -9.32 -6.58 7.11
CA GLU A 84 -9.30 -6.27 8.55
C GLU A 84 -10.14 -5.03 8.80
N ASN A 85 -11.21 -5.18 9.58
CA ASN A 85 -12.22 -4.11 9.70
C ASN A 85 -12.54 -3.70 11.13
N ASP A 86 -11.81 -4.16 12.12
CA ASP A 86 -12.07 -3.74 13.49
C ASP A 86 -11.37 -2.41 13.82
N MET A 87 -11.88 -1.75 14.85
CA MET A 87 -11.36 -0.44 15.24
C MET A 87 -9.90 -0.48 15.67
N ALA A 88 -9.45 -1.60 16.24
CA ALA A 88 -8.06 -1.72 16.68
C ALA A 88 -7.10 -1.69 15.49
N HIS A 89 -7.43 -2.38 14.39
CA HIS A 89 -6.62 -2.36 13.17
C HIS A 89 -6.62 -0.97 12.52
N ILE A 90 -7.80 -0.37 12.42
CA ILE A 90 -7.93 0.97 11.81
C ILE A 90 -7.09 1.98 12.59
N ARG A 91 -7.22 1.97 13.92
CA ARG A 91 -6.49 2.89 14.78
C ARG A 91 -4.98 2.68 14.67
N ALA A 92 -4.55 1.42 14.72
CA ALA A 92 -3.12 1.10 14.61
C ALA A 92 -2.53 1.60 13.29
N ALA A 93 -3.26 1.43 12.18
CA ALA A 93 -2.81 1.87 10.87
C ALA A 93 -2.65 3.40 10.84
N LEU A 94 -3.64 4.13 11.31
CA LEU A 94 -3.61 5.58 11.31
C LEU A 94 -2.51 6.12 12.23
N GLU A 95 -2.33 5.51 13.41
CA GLU A 95 -1.25 5.89 14.32
C GLU A 95 0.13 5.62 13.75
N ALA A 96 0.27 4.58 12.92
CA ALA A 96 1.54 4.25 12.29
C ALA A 96 1.84 5.14 11.07
N GLY A 97 0.90 5.98 10.66
CA GLY A 97 1.12 6.95 9.60
C GLY A 97 0.40 6.68 8.28
N ALA A 98 -0.61 5.79 8.29
CA ALA A 98 -1.47 5.61 7.13
C ALA A 98 -2.36 6.84 6.94
N ASP A 99 -2.62 7.20 5.69
CA ASP A 99 -3.47 8.36 5.37
C ASP A 99 -4.93 7.97 5.26
N GLU A 100 -5.22 6.77 4.75
CA GLU A 100 -6.57 6.28 4.54
C GLU A 100 -6.67 4.80 4.83
N TYR A 101 -7.89 4.33 5.07
CA TYR A 101 -8.18 2.93 5.32
C TYR A 101 -9.44 2.52 4.56
N VAL A 102 -9.30 1.58 3.65
CA VAL A 102 -10.39 1.14 2.77
C VAL A 102 -10.61 -0.36 2.96
N MET A 103 -11.87 -0.77 2.98
CA MET A 103 -12.24 -2.16 3.15
C MET A 103 -12.32 -2.88 1.82
N LYS A 104 -11.87 -4.14 1.79
CA LYS A 104 -12.14 -5.06 0.69
C LYS A 104 -13.50 -5.72 0.90
N PRO A 105 -14.21 -6.13 -0.15
CA PRO A 105 -13.87 -5.92 -1.56
C PRO A 105 -14.17 -4.49 -2.00
N PHE A 106 -13.42 -4.03 -2.98
CA PHE A 106 -13.70 -2.73 -3.62
C PHE A 106 -14.19 -2.98 -5.04
N ASP A 107 -15.05 -2.10 -5.51
CA ASP A 107 -15.61 -2.16 -6.86
C ASP A 107 -14.92 -1.18 -7.80
#